data_3d239650a2c398f4db8f81b45c103688
#
_entry.id   3d239650a2c398f4db8f81b45c103688
#
_cell.length_a   1.000
_cell.length_b   1.000
_cell.length_c   1.000
_cell.angle_alpha   90.00
_cell.angle_beta   90.00
_cell.angle_gamma   90.00
#
_symmetry.space_group_name_H-M   'P 1'
#
loop_
_entity.id
_entity.type
_entity.pdbx_description
1 polymer ?
#
loop_
_entity_poly.entity_id
_entity_poly.type
_entity_poly.pdbx_seq_one_letter_code
_entity_poly.pdbx_strand_id
1 'polypeptide(L)'
;METIRDGNLEIVAAGPAGNFGNNVYVVIDCATNEAVFIDAPGEPEVSIAAAEGAGVRPSRILLTHSHGDHTAGLSELKAHFGCKLLADPKEPWLKDGDADGSVAHGDEIKVGNLVLRALSVPGHTPGSTTYLVGKHAFVGDTLFPGGPGRTASNEALRQEIASITAHLHTLPDDTVIYPGHGDRTTIGASKAEAAAFLGKPIPAELKGDVTWAGA
;
A
#
# COMPACT_ATOMS: atom_id res chain seq x y z
N MET A 1 2.60 2.59 -17.82
CA MET A 1 2.58 1.18 -17.37
C MET A 1 4.01 0.65 -17.42
N GLU A 2 4.47 0.05 -16.33
CA GLU A 2 5.80 -0.55 -16.17
C GLU A 2 5.65 -1.96 -15.59
N THR A 3 6.53 -2.87 -15.98
CA THR A 3 6.57 -4.25 -15.46
C THR A 3 7.89 -4.49 -14.76
N ILE A 4 7.83 -4.86 -13.48
CA ILE A 4 8.98 -5.20 -12.65
C ILE A 4 8.96 -6.71 -12.40
N ARG A 5 10.12 -7.39 -12.54
CA ARG A 5 10.25 -8.83 -12.32
C ARG A 5 11.33 -9.15 -11.30
N ASP A 6 11.00 -10.04 -10.35
CA ASP A 6 11.94 -10.57 -9.36
C ASP A 6 11.62 -12.07 -9.14
N GLY A 7 12.38 -12.95 -9.79
CA GLY A 7 12.08 -14.37 -9.83
C GLY A 7 10.71 -14.67 -10.44
N ASN A 8 9.83 -15.32 -9.68
CA ASN A 8 8.44 -15.59 -10.08
C ASN A 8 7.49 -14.43 -9.81
N LEU A 9 7.93 -13.40 -9.10
CA LEU A 9 7.13 -12.21 -8.88
C LEU A 9 7.17 -11.29 -10.11
N GLU A 10 5.98 -10.91 -10.57
CA GLU A 10 5.82 -9.80 -11.49
C GLU A 10 4.89 -8.75 -10.84
N ILE A 11 5.29 -7.49 -10.95
CA ILE A 11 4.49 -6.35 -10.53
C ILE A 11 4.21 -5.51 -11.77
N VAL A 12 2.96 -5.35 -12.10
CA VAL A 12 2.53 -4.35 -13.10
C VAL A 12 2.17 -3.09 -12.35
N ALA A 13 2.94 -2.03 -12.58
CA ALA A 13 2.69 -0.70 -12.05
C ALA A 13 2.13 0.18 -13.16
N ALA A 14 0.97 0.76 -12.92
CA ALA A 14 0.27 1.66 -13.83
C ALA A 14 -0.21 2.92 -13.09
N GLY A 15 -0.84 3.82 -13.78
CA GLY A 15 -1.32 5.09 -13.25
C GLY A 15 -0.64 6.28 -13.97
N PRO A 16 -0.86 7.51 -13.53
CA PRO A 16 -1.77 7.85 -12.43
C PRO A 16 -3.23 7.50 -12.75
N ALA A 17 -4.03 7.16 -11.74
CA ALA A 17 -5.45 6.87 -11.83
C ALA A 17 -6.26 7.72 -10.85
N GLY A 18 -7.49 8.09 -11.24
CA GLY A 18 -8.38 8.90 -10.43
C GLY A 18 -7.92 10.35 -10.23
N ASN A 19 -8.72 11.11 -9.50
CA ASN A 19 -8.50 12.54 -9.29
C ASN A 19 -7.27 12.90 -8.44
N PHE A 20 -6.75 11.92 -7.68
CA PHE A 20 -5.59 12.11 -6.79
C PHE A 20 -4.31 11.52 -7.35
N GLY A 21 -4.36 10.92 -8.56
CA GLY A 21 -3.18 10.38 -9.22
C GLY A 21 -2.61 9.14 -8.54
N ASN A 22 -3.50 8.24 -8.13
CA ASN A 22 -3.12 6.99 -7.45
C ASN A 22 -2.29 6.09 -8.36
N ASN A 23 -1.35 5.40 -7.77
CA ASN A 23 -0.65 4.28 -8.39
C ASN A 23 -1.56 3.04 -8.41
N VAL A 24 -1.48 2.28 -9.48
CA VAL A 24 -2.16 0.98 -9.64
C VAL A 24 -1.10 -0.10 -9.60
N TYR A 25 -1.33 -1.15 -8.79
CA TYR A 25 -0.45 -2.29 -8.72
C TYR A 25 -1.20 -3.61 -8.89
N VAL A 26 -0.70 -4.44 -9.81
CA VAL A 26 -1.11 -5.84 -9.95
C VAL A 26 0.08 -6.70 -9.58
N VAL A 27 -0.08 -7.56 -8.57
CA VAL A 27 0.95 -8.49 -8.10
C VAL A 27 0.63 -9.87 -8.65
N ILE A 28 1.58 -10.48 -9.36
CA ILE A 28 1.37 -11.69 -10.15
C ILE A 28 2.42 -12.74 -9.79
N ASP A 29 2.01 -13.97 -9.58
CA ASP A 29 2.90 -15.13 -9.63
C ASP A 29 2.99 -15.65 -11.07
N CYS A 30 4.12 -15.44 -11.73
CA CYS A 30 4.34 -15.88 -13.11
C CYS A 30 4.29 -17.40 -13.30
N ALA A 31 4.49 -18.19 -12.23
CA ALA A 31 4.46 -19.64 -12.32
C ALA A 31 3.04 -20.21 -12.38
N THR A 32 2.09 -19.53 -11.77
CA THR A 32 0.68 -19.98 -11.67
C THR A 32 -0.31 -19.08 -12.40
N ASN A 33 0.10 -17.87 -12.77
CA ASN A 33 -0.74 -16.80 -13.30
C ASN A 33 -1.78 -16.29 -12.27
N GLU A 34 -1.64 -16.65 -10.99
CA GLU A 34 -2.46 -16.07 -9.95
C GLU A 34 -2.05 -14.62 -9.67
N ALA A 35 -3.04 -13.76 -9.44
CA ALA A 35 -2.82 -12.34 -9.27
C ALA A 35 -3.76 -11.71 -8.24
N VAL A 36 -3.31 -10.57 -7.69
CA VAL A 36 -4.11 -9.70 -6.82
C VAL A 36 -3.87 -8.24 -7.18
N PHE A 37 -4.86 -7.39 -6.91
CA PHE A 37 -4.69 -5.94 -6.88
C PHE A 37 -4.21 -5.50 -5.49
N ILE A 38 -3.44 -4.42 -5.47
CA ILE A 38 -3.25 -3.60 -4.27
C ILE A 38 -4.08 -2.35 -4.49
N ASP A 39 -5.08 -2.13 -3.63
CA ASP A 39 -6.10 -1.11 -3.72
C ASP A 39 -7.01 -1.19 -4.96
N ALA A 40 -7.99 -0.30 -5.01
CA ALA A 40 -8.96 -0.17 -6.08
C ALA A 40 -9.24 1.33 -6.36
N PRO A 41 -8.25 2.06 -6.91
CA PRO A 41 -8.39 3.49 -7.12
C PRO A 41 -9.47 3.83 -8.16
N GLY A 42 -9.84 5.12 -8.21
CA GLY A 42 -10.71 5.65 -9.24
C GLY A 42 -10.15 5.44 -10.65
N GLU A 43 -10.96 5.65 -11.68
CA GLU A 43 -10.64 5.25 -13.06
C GLU A 43 -10.30 3.75 -13.15
N PRO A 44 -11.24 2.86 -12.78
CA PRO A 44 -11.01 1.41 -12.68
C PRO A 44 -10.55 0.79 -14.00
N GLU A 45 -10.81 1.41 -15.14
CA GLU A 45 -10.30 1.01 -16.46
C GLU A 45 -8.78 0.99 -16.55
N VAL A 46 -8.07 1.79 -15.74
CA VAL A 46 -6.59 1.74 -15.66
C VAL A 46 -6.16 0.42 -15.00
N SER A 47 -6.82 0.04 -13.91
CA SER A 47 -6.58 -1.23 -13.21
C SER A 47 -6.97 -2.44 -14.07
N ILE A 48 -8.11 -2.36 -14.77
CA ILE A 48 -8.59 -3.39 -15.70
C ILE A 48 -7.57 -3.58 -16.83
N ALA A 49 -7.16 -2.50 -17.47
CA ALA A 49 -6.18 -2.55 -18.56
C ALA A 49 -4.81 -3.10 -18.10
N ALA A 50 -4.39 -2.81 -16.87
CA ALA A 50 -3.16 -3.34 -16.29
C ALA A 50 -3.22 -4.87 -16.13
N ALA A 51 -4.32 -5.40 -15.60
CA ALA A 51 -4.51 -6.84 -15.40
C ALA A 51 -4.70 -7.58 -16.74
N GLU A 52 -5.55 -7.06 -17.62
CA GLU A 52 -5.83 -7.67 -18.92
C GLU A 52 -4.59 -7.63 -19.83
N GLY A 53 -3.83 -6.52 -19.80
CA GLY A 53 -2.57 -6.38 -20.53
C GLY A 53 -1.50 -7.37 -20.08
N ALA A 54 -1.52 -7.78 -18.82
CA ALA A 54 -0.69 -8.85 -18.27
C ALA A 54 -1.26 -10.26 -18.50
N GLY A 55 -2.48 -10.38 -19.03
CA GLY A 55 -3.17 -11.66 -19.27
C GLY A 55 -3.62 -12.37 -18.01
N VAL A 56 -3.90 -11.64 -16.92
CA VAL A 56 -4.30 -12.20 -15.62
C VAL A 56 -5.71 -11.77 -15.19
N ARG A 57 -6.31 -12.54 -14.29
CA ARG A 57 -7.56 -12.23 -13.62
C ARG A 57 -7.35 -12.20 -12.11
N PRO A 58 -7.11 -11.02 -11.52
CA PRO A 58 -6.91 -10.91 -10.08
C PRO A 58 -8.09 -11.47 -9.28
N SER A 59 -7.79 -12.33 -8.31
CA SER A 59 -8.82 -12.99 -7.49
C SER A 59 -9.19 -12.20 -6.24
N ARG A 60 -8.36 -11.24 -5.86
CA ARG A 60 -8.52 -10.42 -4.65
C ARG A 60 -8.02 -9.00 -4.88
N ILE A 61 -8.57 -8.09 -4.06
CA ILE A 61 -8.07 -6.76 -3.81
C ILE A 61 -7.55 -6.77 -2.38
N LEU A 62 -6.29 -6.43 -2.17
CA LEU A 62 -5.67 -6.27 -0.86
C LEU A 62 -5.64 -4.77 -0.57
N LEU A 63 -6.51 -4.32 0.33
CA LEU A 63 -6.66 -2.90 0.62
C LEU A 63 -5.59 -2.44 1.62
N THR A 64 -4.86 -1.39 1.26
CA THR A 64 -3.90 -0.76 2.17
C THR A 64 -4.64 0.08 3.22
N HIS A 65 -5.62 0.86 2.80
CA HIS A 65 -6.49 1.66 3.65
C HIS A 65 -7.74 2.14 2.89
N SER A 66 -8.76 2.63 3.59
CA SER A 66 -10.09 2.86 3.03
C SER A 66 -10.39 4.31 2.64
N HIS A 67 -9.39 5.19 2.40
CA HIS A 67 -9.69 6.49 1.80
C HIS A 67 -10.38 6.32 0.45
N GLY A 68 -11.25 7.27 0.12
CA GLY A 68 -12.13 7.16 -1.03
C GLY A 68 -11.40 7.00 -2.36
N ASP A 69 -10.23 7.59 -2.50
CA ASP A 69 -9.40 7.46 -3.70
C ASP A 69 -8.75 6.08 -3.85
N HIS A 70 -8.57 5.31 -2.76
CA HIS A 70 -8.10 3.92 -2.79
C HIS A 70 -9.23 2.89 -2.95
N THR A 71 -10.49 3.33 -2.88
CA THR A 71 -11.67 2.45 -2.93
C THR A 71 -12.68 2.82 -4.01
N ALA A 72 -12.48 3.93 -4.73
CA ALA A 72 -13.45 4.46 -5.69
C ALA A 72 -13.77 3.50 -6.84
N GLY A 73 -12.84 2.64 -7.26
CA GLY A 73 -13.02 1.63 -8.31
C GLY A 73 -13.43 0.24 -7.80
N LEU A 74 -13.68 0.10 -6.49
CA LEU A 74 -13.91 -1.20 -5.85
C LEU A 74 -15.08 -1.97 -6.46
N SER A 75 -16.21 -1.30 -6.65
CA SER A 75 -17.44 -1.93 -7.17
C SER A 75 -17.25 -2.43 -8.60
N GLU A 76 -16.57 -1.65 -9.43
CA GLU A 76 -16.28 -1.97 -10.82
C GLU A 76 -15.29 -3.14 -10.96
N LEU A 77 -14.21 -3.13 -10.17
CA LEU A 77 -13.25 -4.22 -10.17
C LEU A 77 -13.86 -5.54 -9.66
N LYS A 78 -14.68 -5.48 -8.59
CA LYS A 78 -15.42 -6.65 -8.10
C LYS A 78 -16.39 -7.16 -9.17
N ALA A 79 -17.12 -6.29 -9.86
CA ALA A 79 -18.04 -6.68 -10.91
C ALA A 79 -17.32 -7.30 -12.13
N HIS A 80 -16.19 -6.72 -12.55
CA HIS A 80 -15.45 -7.15 -13.74
C HIS A 80 -14.71 -8.48 -13.53
N PHE A 81 -14.00 -8.62 -12.40
CA PHE A 81 -13.15 -9.79 -12.13
C PHE A 81 -13.77 -10.83 -11.22
N GLY A 82 -14.80 -10.49 -10.45
CA GLY A 82 -15.34 -11.33 -9.39
C GLY A 82 -14.40 -11.45 -8.18
N CYS A 83 -13.47 -10.50 -8.03
CA CYS A 83 -12.47 -10.52 -6.97
C CYS A 83 -13.06 -10.15 -5.61
N LYS A 84 -12.43 -10.65 -4.54
CA LYS A 84 -12.82 -10.42 -3.15
C LYS A 84 -11.96 -9.32 -2.53
N LEU A 85 -12.56 -8.46 -1.69
CA LEU A 85 -11.84 -7.47 -0.90
C LEU A 85 -11.37 -8.05 0.43
N LEU A 86 -10.09 -7.91 0.72
CA LEU A 86 -9.51 -8.16 2.03
C LEU A 86 -8.99 -6.83 2.62
N ALA A 87 -9.35 -6.53 3.87
CA ALA A 87 -8.98 -5.28 4.56
C ALA A 87 -8.82 -5.49 6.07
N ASP A 88 -8.07 -4.61 6.73
CA ASP A 88 -8.04 -4.56 8.19
C ASP A 88 -9.42 -4.08 8.69
N PRO A 89 -10.07 -4.75 9.66
CA PRO A 89 -11.39 -4.38 10.16
C PRO A 89 -11.42 -3.04 10.90
N LYS A 90 -10.27 -2.44 11.18
CA LYS A 90 -10.17 -1.09 11.76
C LYS A 90 -10.32 0.03 10.72
N GLU A 91 -10.43 -0.30 9.44
CA GLU A 91 -10.61 0.68 8.38
C GLU A 91 -11.97 1.38 8.48
N PRO A 92 -12.00 2.72 8.73
CA PRO A 92 -13.20 3.38 9.23
C PRO A 92 -14.22 3.73 8.15
N TRP A 93 -13.84 3.72 6.87
CA TRP A 93 -14.72 4.17 5.78
C TRP A 93 -15.28 3.02 4.92
N LEU A 94 -14.93 1.77 5.24
CA LEU A 94 -15.62 0.61 4.66
C LEU A 94 -16.99 0.46 5.30
N LYS A 95 -17.99 0.19 4.47
CA LYS A 95 -19.34 -0.13 4.93
C LYS A 95 -19.41 -1.61 5.30
N ASP A 96 -20.38 -1.95 6.13
CA ASP A 96 -20.67 -3.34 6.45
C ASP A 96 -20.94 -4.14 5.17
N GLY A 97 -20.17 -5.20 4.98
CA GLY A 97 -20.27 -6.07 3.80
C GLY A 97 -19.42 -5.66 2.60
N ASP A 98 -18.72 -4.53 2.62
CA ASP A 98 -17.78 -4.17 1.54
C ASP A 98 -16.61 -5.16 1.49
N ALA A 99 -16.03 -5.48 2.66
CA ALA A 99 -14.95 -6.47 2.76
C ALA A 99 -15.50 -7.90 2.78
N ASP A 100 -14.91 -8.77 1.97
CA ASP A 100 -15.23 -10.20 1.91
C ASP A 100 -14.41 -11.02 2.92
N GLY A 101 -13.40 -10.41 3.53
CA GLY A 101 -12.56 -11.01 4.57
C GLY A 101 -11.68 -9.98 5.25
N SER A 102 -11.09 -10.37 6.37
CA SER A 102 -10.22 -9.54 7.18
C SER A 102 -8.74 -9.86 6.96
N VAL A 103 -7.89 -8.86 7.22
CA VAL A 103 -6.44 -8.98 7.28
C VAL A 103 -5.95 -8.44 8.61
N ALA A 104 -4.99 -9.11 9.22
CA ALA A 104 -4.34 -8.70 10.46
C ALA A 104 -2.82 -8.69 10.31
N HIS A 105 -2.14 -8.06 11.28
CA HIS A 105 -0.68 -8.06 11.33
C HIS A 105 -0.10 -9.48 11.38
N GLY A 106 0.80 -9.77 10.46
CA GLY A 106 1.48 -11.06 10.37
C GLY A 106 0.77 -12.09 9.50
N ASP A 107 -0.43 -11.79 8.99
CA ASP A 107 -1.12 -12.71 8.09
C ASP A 107 -0.32 -12.93 6.80
N GLU A 108 -0.33 -14.18 6.34
CA GLU A 108 0.28 -14.62 5.10
C GLU A 108 -0.79 -14.90 4.04
N ILE A 109 -0.77 -14.09 2.99
CA ILE A 109 -1.73 -14.16 1.88
C ILE A 109 -1.03 -14.83 0.70
N LYS A 110 -1.47 -16.04 0.36
CA LYS A 110 -0.92 -16.78 -0.78
C LYS A 110 -1.50 -16.26 -2.10
N VAL A 111 -0.60 -16.04 -3.07
CA VAL A 111 -0.91 -15.73 -4.46
C VAL A 111 -0.08 -16.69 -5.31
N GLY A 112 -0.66 -17.81 -5.69
CA GLY A 112 0.09 -18.91 -6.26
C GLY A 112 1.17 -19.44 -5.31
N ASN A 113 2.42 -19.38 -5.75
CA ASN A 113 3.59 -19.74 -4.95
C ASN A 113 4.17 -18.55 -4.16
N LEU A 114 3.67 -17.35 -4.40
CA LEU A 114 4.09 -16.16 -3.64
C LEU A 114 3.34 -16.11 -2.30
N VAL A 115 4.01 -15.51 -1.32
CA VAL A 115 3.41 -15.20 -0.01
C VAL A 115 3.57 -13.70 0.23
N LEU A 116 2.45 -12.99 0.32
CA LEU A 116 2.41 -11.60 0.75
C LEU A 116 2.15 -11.57 2.26
N ARG A 117 3.02 -10.92 3.01
CA ARG A 117 2.84 -10.72 4.44
C ARG A 117 2.21 -9.37 4.73
N ALA A 118 1.13 -9.35 5.51
CA ALA A 118 0.48 -8.14 5.96
C ALA A 118 1.18 -7.58 7.20
N LEU A 119 1.49 -6.30 7.18
CA LEU A 119 2.06 -5.56 8.31
C LEU A 119 1.10 -4.41 8.66
N SER A 120 0.49 -4.44 9.85
CA SER A 120 -0.30 -3.29 10.32
C SER A 120 0.63 -2.12 10.62
N VAL A 121 0.37 -0.99 10.01
CA VAL A 121 1.16 0.24 10.12
C VAL A 121 0.23 1.45 10.40
N PRO A 122 -0.53 1.41 11.51
CA PRO A 122 -1.50 2.45 11.82
C PRO A 122 -0.84 3.82 11.98
N GLY A 123 -1.61 4.86 11.62
CA GLY A 123 -1.23 6.27 11.74
C GLY A 123 -1.93 7.12 10.68
N HIS A 124 -1.66 6.92 9.40
CA HIS A 124 -2.42 7.54 8.31
C HIS A 124 -3.91 7.21 8.44
N THR A 125 -4.23 5.92 8.59
CA THR A 125 -5.52 5.43 9.08
C THR A 125 -5.33 4.43 10.22
N PRO A 126 -6.38 4.13 11.02
CA PRO A 126 -6.29 3.13 12.09
C PRO A 126 -6.02 1.70 11.61
N GLY A 127 -6.40 1.36 10.39
CA GLY A 127 -6.23 0.03 9.80
C GLY A 127 -5.18 -0.04 8.70
N SER A 128 -4.37 1.02 8.51
CA SER A 128 -3.32 1.05 7.47
C SER A 128 -2.48 -0.22 7.48
N THR A 129 -2.39 -0.87 6.32
CA THR A 129 -1.73 -2.15 6.12
C THR A 129 -0.74 -2.07 4.97
N THR A 130 0.49 -2.50 5.20
CA THR A 130 1.51 -2.72 4.17
C THR A 130 1.53 -4.19 3.77
N TYR A 131 1.60 -4.47 2.47
CA TYR A 131 1.78 -5.82 1.94
C TYR A 131 3.20 -6.01 1.44
N LEU A 132 3.93 -6.96 2.04
CA LEU A 132 5.32 -7.25 1.74
C LEU A 132 5.45 -8.58 1.00
N VAL A 133 6.12 -8.58 -0.16
CA VAL A 133 6.50 -9.79 -0.91
C VAL A 133 7.96 -9.68 -1.34
N GLY A 134 8.80 -10.63 -0.88
CA GLY A 134 10.24 -10.52 -1.11
C GLY A 134 10.82 -9.21 -0.60
N LYS A 135 11.39 -8.41 -1.49
CA LYS A 135 11.90 -7.06 -1.21
C LYS A 135 11.01 -5.93 -1.75
N HIS A 136 9.72 -6.17 -1.92
CA HIS A 136 8.75 -5.22 -2.44
C HIS A 136 7.65 -4.98 -1.40
N ALA A 137 7.50 -3.74 -0.93
CA ALA A 137 6.55 -3.33 0.08
C ALA A 137 5.55 -2.32 -0.47
N PHE A 138 4.27 -2.70 -0.55
CA PHE A 138 3.16 -1.84 -0.96
C PHE A 138 2.60 -1.19 0.29
N VAL A 139 2.88 0.08 0.48
CA VAL A 139 2.69 0.78 1.76
C VAL A 139 1.42 1.65 1.82
N GLY A 140 0.68 1.75 0.71
CA GLY A 140 -0.39 2.76 0.60
C GLY A 140 0.17 4.14 0.91
N ASP A 141 -0.51 4.86 1.77
CA ASP A 141 -0.15 6.24 2.13
C ASP A 141 0.60 6.35 3.47
N THR A 142 1.26 5.27 3.89
CA THR A 142 2.05 5.28 5.13
C THR A 142 3.42 5.92 4.96
N LEU A 143 4.09 5.72 3.81
CA LEU A 143 5.46 6.17 3.60
C LEU A 143 5.70 6.57 2.15
N PHE A 144 6.26 7.77 1.97
CA PHE A 144 6.61 8.37 0.69
C PHE A 144 8.09 8.77 0.65
N PRO A 145 8.66 9.02 -0.54
CA PRO A 145 9.89 9.78 -0.63
C PRO A 145 9.76 11.09 0.15
N GLY A 146 10.68 11.33 1.09
CA GLY A 146 10.72 12.57 1.86
C GLY A 146 9.83 12.65 3.10
N GLY A 147 8.95 11.66 3.39
CA GLY A 147 8.13 11.76 4.60
C GLY A 147 7.13 10.63 4.85
N PRO A 148 6.51 10.64 6.04
CA PRO A 148 5.33 9.81 6.32
C PRO A 148 4.10 10.35 5.57
N GLY A 149 3.03 9.59 5.58
CA GLY A 149 1.73 10.02 5.09
C GLY A 149 1.11 11.18 5.86
N ARG A 150 0.07 11.75 5.27
CA ARG A 150 -0.69 12.82 5.93
C ARG A 150 -1.48 12.27 7.11
N THR A 151 -1.43 12.94 8.26
CA THR A 151 -2.13 12.52 9.47
C THR A 151 -3.13 13.55 9.98
N ALA A 152 -4.24 13.07 10.57
CA ALA A 152 -5.30 13.94 11.07
C ALA A 152 -4.96 14.63 12.41
N SER A 153 -4.03 14.05 13.19
CA SER A 153 -3.65 14.56 14.51
C SER A 153 -2.17 14.28 14.80
N ASN A 154 -1.64 14.97 15.82
CA ASN A 154 -0.28 14.70 16.30
C ASN A 154 -0.13 13.28 16.87
N GLU A 155 -1.17 12.76 17.50
CA GLU A 155 -1.18 11.39 18.01
C GLU A 155 -1.07 10.38 16.86
N ALA A 156 -1.85 10.58 15.80
CA ALA A 156 -1.79 9.76 14.59
C ALA A 156 -0.40 9.83 13.93
N LEU A 157 0.21 11.00 13.84
CA LEU A 157 1.57 11.16 13.33
C LEU A 157 2.60 10.39 14.17
N ARG A 158 2.51 10.49 15.50
CA ARG A 158 3.41 9.73 16.39
C ARG A 158 3.24 8.23 16.22
N GLN A 159 1.99 7.78 16.07
CA GLN A 159 1.68 6.38 15.82
C GLN A 159 2.24 5.91 14.48
N GLU A 160 2.07 6.71 13.42
CA GLU A 160 2.59 6.39 12.09
C GLU A 160 4.12 6.29 12.07
N ILE A 161 4.81 7.27 12.68
CA ILE A 161 6.27 7.24 12.82
C ILE A 161 6.73 6.02 13.61
N ALA A 162 6.03 5.66 14.69
CA ALA A 162 6.31 4.45 15.46
C ALA A 162 6.11 3.19 14.61
N SER A 163 5.04 3.13 13.83
CA SER A 163 4.75 2.02 12.91
C SER A 163 5.82 1.88 11.82
N ILE A 164 6.19 2.98 11.17
CA ILE A 164 7.27 3.02 10.17
C ILE A 164 8.57 2.50 10.78
N THR A 165 8.95 3.02 11.96
CA THR A 165 10.20 2.64 12.63
C THR A 165 10.20 1.15 13.03
N ALA A 166 9.09 0.66 13.59
CA ALA A 166 9.00 -0.71 14.11
C ALA A 166 8.85 -1.78 13.02
N HIS A 167 8.20 -1.47 11.91
CA HIS A 167 7.81 -2.46 10.91
C HIS A 167 8.46 -2.25 9.54
N LEU A 168 8.65 -1.00 9.09
CA LEU A 168 9.23 -0.73 7.78
C LEU A 168 10.74 -0.52 7.86
N HIS A 169 11.23 0.31 8.78
CA HIS A 169 12.66 0.57 8.92
C HIS A 169 13.48 -0.63 9.46
N THR A 170 12.82 -1.71 9.85
CA THR A 170 13.48 -2.99 10.18
C THR A 170 13.74 -3.86 8.97
N LEU A 171 13.13 -3.54 7.83
CA LEU A 171 13.35 -4.26 6.57
C LEU A 171 14.75 -3.96 5.99
N PRO A 172 15.27 -4.83 5.09
CA PRO A 172 16.52 -4.58 4.38
C PRO A 172 16.51 -3.24 3.62
N ASP A 173 17.66 -2.58 3.52
CA ASP A 173 17.76 -1.25 2.90
C ASP A 173 17.43 -1.23 1.40
N ASP A 174 17.59 -2.37 0.71
CA ASP A 174 17.23 -2.54 -0.70
C ASP A 174 15.74 -2.88 -0.92
N THR A 175 14.93 -2.94 0.15
CA THR A 175 13.48 -3.12 0.02
C THR A 175 12.88 -1.90 -0.67
N VAL A 176 12.20 -2.16 -1.79
CA VAL A 176 11.54 -1.12 -2.59
C VAL A 176 10.17 -0.80 -2.02
N ILE A 177 9.88 0.47 -1.83
CA ILE A 177 8.62 1.01 -1.34
C ILE A 177 7.75 1.44 -2.52
N TYR A 178 6.54 0.93 -2.56
CA TYR A 178 5.49 1.24 -3.53
C TYR A 178 4.37 2.01 -2.82
N PRO A 179 4.38 3.34 -2.86
CA PRO A 179 3.33 4.16 -2.22
C PRO A 179 2.06 4.21 -3.05
N GLY A 180 0.96 4.66 -2.43
CA GLY A 180 -0.32 4.88 -3.10
C GLY A 180 -0.27 5.97 -4.17
N HIS A 181 0.64 6.92 -4.03
CA HIS A 181 0.82 8.06 -4.94
C HIS A 181 2.30 8.34 -5.22
N GLY A 182 2.57 8.97 -6.38
CA GLY A 182 3.90 9.49 -6.71
C GLY A 182 4.97 8.41 -6.89
N ASP A 183 6.21 8.79 -6.59
CA ASP A 183 7.38 7.99 -6.90
C ASP A 183 7.68 6.92 -5.85
N ARG A 184 8.36 5.87 -6.28
CA ARG A 184 8.91 4.82 -5.42
C ARG A 184 10.16 5.32 -4.68
N THR A 185 10.45 4.69 -3.54
CA THR A 185 11.71 4.88 -2.81
C THR A 185 12.22 3.53 -2.29
N THR A 186 13.24 3.54 -1.44
CA THR A 186 13.73 2.35 -0.74
C THR A 186 13.75 2.58 0.77
N ILE A 187 13.77 1.48 1.51
CA ILE A 187 13.92 1.55 2.98
C ILE A 187 15.22 2.27 3.37
N GLY A 188 16.32 2.02 2.67
CA GLY A 188 17.59 2.69 2.95
C GLY A 188 17.54 4.19 2.71
N ALA A 189 16.90 4.64 1.63
CA ALA A 189 16.71 6.07 1.37
C ALA A 189 15.84 6.71 2.45
N SER A 190 14.69 6.09 2.78
CA SER A 190 13.79 6.58 3.83
C SER A 190 14.47 6.66 5.21
N LYS A 191 15.28 5.66 5.60
CA LYS A 191 16.07 5.71 6.84
C LYS A 191 17.03 6.89 6.86
N ALA A 192 17.73 7.14 5.74
CA ALA A 192 18.69 8.25 5.64
C ALA A 192 17.97 9.61 5.74
N GLU A 193 16.84 9.76 5.07
CA GLU A 193 16.00 10.97 5.13
C GLU A 193 15.44 11.21 6.54
N ALA A 194 14.94 10.14 7.19
CA ALA A 194 14.31 10.20 8.50
C ALA A 194 15.30 10.43 9.66
N ALA A 195 16.59 10.12 9.48
CA ALA A 195 17.57 10.09 10.57
C ALA A 195 17.64 11.40 11.38
N ALA A 196 17.64 12.56 10.70
CA ALA A 196 17.69 13.87 11.36
C ALA A 196 16.37 14.23 12.07
N PHE A 197 15.24 13.78 11.54
CA PHE A 197 13.92 14.01 12.12
C PHE A 197 13.71 13.14 13.36
N LEU A 198 14.00 11.85 13.28
CA LEU A 198 13.81 10.88 14.36
C LEU A 198 14.72 11.16 15.59
N GLY A 199 15.80 11.89 15.41
CA GLY A 199 16.69 12.34 16.50
C GLY A 199 16.15 13.50 17.33
N LYS A 200 14.97 14.04 17.00
CA LYS A 200 14.38 15.23 17.65
C LYS A 200 13.01 14.90 18.26
N PRO A 201 12.61 15.62 19.33
CA PRO A 201 11.24 15.56 19.82
C PRO A 201 10.25 16.03 18.74
N ILE A 202 9.16 15.30 18.54
CA ILE A 202 8.08 15.71 17.64
C ILE A 202 7.26 16.82 18.33
N PRO A 203 7.17 18.04 17.75
CA PRO A 203 6.35 19.12 18.29
C PRO A 203 4.91 18.69 18.50
N ALA A 204 4.26 19.19 19.57
CA ALA A 204 2.91 18.75 19.94
C ALA A 204 1.82 19.17 18.94
N GLU A 205 2.06 20.24 18.19
CA GLU A 205 1.15 20.79 17.17
C GLU A 205 1.35 20.17 15.79
N LEU A 206 2.43 19.39 15.59
CA LEU A 206 2.80 18.85 14.29
C LEU A 206 1.83 17.74 13.85
N LYS A 207 1.24 17.90 12.67
CA LYS A 207 0.33 16.95 12.00
C LYS A 207 0.14 17.35 10.54
N GLY A 208 -0.62 16.60 9.79
CA GLY A 208 -0.89 16.87 8.37
C GLY A 208 0.23 16.33 7.50
N ASP A 209 0.58 17.06 6.46
CA ASP A 209 1.66 16.72 5.56
C ASP A 209 3.00 17.10 6.21
N VAL A 210 3.74 16.09 6.65
CA VAL A 210 5.04 16.24 7.33
C VAL A 210 6.14 15.68 6.45
N THR A 211 7.29 16.35 6.41
CA THR A 211 8.47 15.85 5.71
C THR A 211 9.60 15.52 6.69
N TRP A 212 10.47 14.58 6.33
CA TRP A 212 11.67 14.27 7.12
C TRP A 212 12.66 15.44 7.19
N ALA A 213 12.62 16.34 6.21
CA ALA A 213 13.49 17.52 6.19
C ALA A 213 13.12 18.58 7.25
N GLY A 214 11.98 18.45 7.85
CA GLY A 214 11.44 19.35 8.86
C GLY A 214 10.04 19.82 8.52
N ALA A 215 9.30 20.21 9.53
CA ALA A 215 8.05 20.93 9.43
C ALA A 215 8.35 22.41 9.57
#